data_5a6829b837c245b24bccfc32073bf1b1
#
_entry.id   5a6829b837c245b24bccfc32073bf1b1
#
_cell.length_a   1.000
_cell.length_b   1.000
_cell.length_c   1.000
_cell.angle_alpha   90.00
_cell.angle_beta   90.00
_cell.angle_gamma   90.00
#
_symmetry.space_group_name_H-M   'P 1'
#
loop_
_entity.id
_entity.type
_entity.pdbx_description
1 polymer ?
#
loop_
_entity_poly.entity_id
_entity_poly.type
_entity_poly.pdbx_seq_one_letter_code
_entity_poly.pdbx_strand_id
1 'polypeptide(L)'
;MALSLVAVLSVIAYTGHLPDGQIMFKWLSAGIAFCTTVIITRILSVCTFTGADAGGNAYSIRTIAIPFLMAGLIVVIHSLIQMTGVASAHYPDGFRVLAGFDNPAGVASALAVSFPFVIALADRLKERWIRYAVMGAAVCGVIMILAVSRSRAGILAVGVVILLWVIHTIKDAKTRRIAAAILAVLVTAVVVYMSFHKRGSNSGRALILGVCWDMFKDAPLTGHGLHGFRSWYMLYQAEYLDRCASRVLPMLADNITHPLNEYALVAVNFGMSGLIILMIGVVITIRHYLWNQSEESFVGMTVLAGIGVLSMFSYPFRYPLTVLGVLCALLLVYRDTIMNLSVRTRALSSAVTVMMSVAGLVLIIPWARAQTIWGRLSYMSDSGGYNKEVLEGYHKLYPKFSKDPYFLYNYAYVLSENGEHQEAERFATESFNLMSNYDTALFLADNAKECGILDIAEEYYKLASRMCPVRFVPLYGLFCLYENMGRKDEMREIGEKILTKPVKVHSMDVRHILSQVQMKLLINQ
;
A
#
# COMPACT_ATOMS: atom_id res chain seq x y z
N MET A 1 2.20 -10.65 25.31
CA MET A 1 2.18 -9.22 25.65
C MET A 1 2.99 -8.40 24.64
N ALA A 2 4.23 -8.72 24.35
CA ALA A 2 5.10 -7.95 23.47
C ALA A 2 4.68 -7.99 21.99
N LEU A 3 4.32 -9.14 21.41
CA LEU A 3 3.74 -9.25 20.06
C LEU A 3 2.41 -8.49 19.93
N SER A 4 1.61 -8.45 21.02
CA SER A 4 0.38 -7.67 21.07
C SER A 4 0.65 -6.18 20.93
N LEU A 5 1.69 -5.69 21.60
CA LEU A 5 2.10 -4.29 21.49
C LEU A 5 2.53 -3.94 20.07
N VAL A 6 3.30 -4.82 19.41
CA VAL A 6 3.74 -4.60 18.01
C VAL A 6 2.56 -4.60 17.04
N ALA A 7 1.66 -5.58 17.16
CA ALA A 7 0.50 -5.66 16.29
C ALA A 7 -0.42 -4.43 16.46
N VAL A 8 -0.68 -4.04 17.72
CA VAL A 8 -1.48 -2.87 18.06
C VAL A 8 -0.81 -1.58 17.57
N LEU A 9 0.48 -1.39 17.82
CA LEU A 9 1.20 -0.22 17.36
C LEU A 9 1.31 -0.17 15.82
N SER A 10 1.41 -1.32 15.15
CA SER A 10 1.38 -1.39 13.69
C SER A 10 0.05 -0.91 13.10
N VAL A 11 -1.06 -1.09 13.81
CA VAL A 11 -2.39 -0.58 13.41
C VAL A 11 -2.53 0.90 13.79
N ILE A 12 -2.17 1.27 15.03
CA ILE A 12 -2.28 2.65 15.52
C ILE A 12 -1.41 3.61 14.68
N ALA A 13 -0.20 3.18 14.30
CA ALA A 13 0.66 3.98 13.43
C ALA A 13 0.03 4.30 12.07
N TYR A 14 -0.97 3.52 11.63
CA TYR A 14 -1.71 3.77 10.39
C TYR A 14 -2.94 4.67 10.57
N THR A 15 -3.40 4.89 11.79
CA THR A 15 -4.63 5.66 12.07
C THR A 15 -4.41 7.17 12.10
N GLY A 16 -3.18 7.67 11.94
CA GLY A 16 -2.87 9.09 11.86
C GLY A 16 -2.93 9.63 10.44
N HIS A 17 -3.49 10.82 10.24
CA HIS A 17 -3.39 11.56 8.98
C HIS A 17 -1.93 12.03 8.79
N LEU A 18 -1.16 11.25 8.04
CA LEU A 18 0.19 11.61 7.67
C LEU A 18 0.23 11.78 6.15
N PRO A 19 0.83 12.85 5.61
CA PRO A 19 1.06 13.04 4.20
C PRO A 19 1.73 11.82 3.56
N ASP A 20 1.54 11.60 2.27
CA ASP A 20 2.04 10.40 1.56
C ASP A 20 3.55 10.15 1.73
N GLY A 21 4.37 11.19 1.91
CA GLY A 21 5.80 11.09 2.23
C GLY A 21 6.12 10.45 3.58
N GLN A 22 5.15 10.28 4.47
CA GLN A 22 5.36 9.73 5.81
C GLN A 22 5.01 8.24 5.96
N ILE A 23 4.78 7.52 4.87
CA ILE A 23 4.61 6.05 4.89
C ILE A 23 5.81 5.39 5.59
N MET A 24 7.02 5.91 5.38
CA MET A 24 8.24 5.44 6.03
C MET A 24 8.19 5.57 7.55
N PHE A 25 7.57 6.61 8.10
CA PHE A 25 7.40 6.76 9.55
C PHE A 25 6.59 5.61 10.16
N LYS A 26 5.56 5.14 9.48
CA LYS A 26 4.74 4.00 9.90
C LYS A 26 5.56 2.71 9.97
N TRP A 27 6.43 2.47 8.98
CA TRP A 27 7.37 1.35 8.97
C TRP A 27 8.44 1.45 10.05
N LEU A 28 8.99 2.64 10.28
CA LEU A 28 9.99 2.88 11.33
C LEU A 28 9.39 2.66 12.72
N SER A 29 8.17 3.14 12.96
CA SER A 29 7.45 2.93 14.22
C SER A 29 7.18 1.44 14.47
N ALA A 30 6.71 0.70 13.46
CA ALA A 30 6.52 -0.74 13.54
C ALA A 30 7.84 -1.49 13.78
N GLY A 31 8.92 -1.07 13.12
CA GLY A 31 10.26 -1.63 13.29
C GLY A 31 10.80 -1.41 14.70
N ILE A 32 10.67 -0.20 15.26
CA ILE A 32 11.05 0.10 16.66
C ILE A 32 10.26 -0.79 17.62
N ALA A 33 8.94 -0.86 17.46
CA ALA A 33 8.09 -1.70 18.27
C ALA A 33 8.49 -3.18 18.19
N PHE A 34 8.77 -3.69 17.00
CA PHE A 34 9.23 -5.07 16.77
C PHE A 34 10.55 -5.35 17.48
N CYS A 35 11.59 -4.54 17.21
CA CYS A 35 12.92 -4.72 17.78
C CYS A 35 12.90 -4.63 19.33
N THR A 36 12.22 -3.63 19.88
CA THR A 36 12.05 -3.47 21.34
C THR A 36 11.38 -4.68 21.95
N THR A 37 10.34 -5.17 21.29
CA THR A 37 9.59 -6.36 21.72
C THR A 37 10.44 -7.61 21.74
N VAL A 38 11.21 -7.86 20.69
CA VAL A 38 12.12 -9.02 20.62
C VAL A 38 13.13 -8.97 21.76
N ILE A 39 13.74 -7.81 22.01
CA ILE A 39 14.71 -7.63 23.11
C ILE A 39 14.05 -7.90 24.46
N ILE A 40 12.91 -7.26 24.75
CA ILE A 40 12.21 -7.42 26.04
C ILE A 40 11.81 -8.87 26.27
N THR A 41 11.23 -9.54 25.26
CA THR A 41 10.82 -10.95 25.42
C THR A 41 12.00 -11.87 25.65
N ARG A 42 13.14 -11.61 25.04
CA ARG A 42 14.34 -12.41 25.24
C ARG A 42 14.99 -12.16 26.60
N ILE A 43 15.06 -10.92 27.07
CA ILE A 43 15.52 -10.61 28.42
C ILE A 43 14.62 -11.29 29.46
N LEU A 44 13.30 -11.17 29.36
CA LEU A 44 12.36 -11.81 30.27
C LEU A 44 12.47 -13.34 30.22
N SER A 45 12.68 -13.96 29.06
CA SER A 45 12.87 -15.40 28.93
C SER A 45 14.14 -15.90 29.63
N VAL A 46 15.20 -15.10 29.63
CA VAL A 46 16.44 -15.40 30.35
C VAL A 46 16.26 -15.25 31.86
N CYS A 47 15.52 -14.23 32.31
CA CYS A 47 15.25 -13.98 33.72
C CYS A 47 14.26 -15.00 34.33
N THR A 48 13.41 -15.64 33.53
CA THR A 48 12.43 -16.64 33.98
C THR A 48 12.91 -18.09 33.81
N PHE A 49 14.17 -18.31 33.44
CA PHE A 49 14.75 -19.62 33.14
C PHE A 49 14.98 -20.43 34.45
N THR A 50 13.90 -20.83 35.10
CA THR A 50 13.91 -21.85 36.15
C THR A 50 12.90 -23.00 35.90
N GLY A 51 12.60 -23.30 34.63
CA GLY A 51 11.70 -24.40 34.28
C GLY A 51 11.84 -24.85 32.81
N ALA A 52 12.00 -26.15 32.63
CA ALA A 52 12.24 -26.82 31.34
C ALA A 52 11.14 -26.67 30.28
N ASP A 53 10.02 -26.00 30.56
CA ASP A 53 8.83 -25.92 29.69
C ASP A 53 8.67 -24.59 28.94
N ALA A 54 9.56 -23.63 29.09
CA ALA A 54 9.40 -22.28 28.52
C ALA A 54 9.55 -22.22 27.00
N GLY A 55 10.23 -23.16 26.36
CA GLY A 55 10.48 -23.17 24.91
C GLY A 55 9.26 -23.56 24.07
N GLY A 56 8.38 -24.45 24.56
CA GLY A 56 7.22 -24.94 23.80
C GLY A 56 6.06 -23.94 23.72
N ASN A 57 5.90 -23.08 24.72
CA ASN A 57 4.79 -22.14 24.81
C ASN A 57 4.99 -20.86 23.97
N ALA A 58 6.22 -20.49 23.64
CA ALA A 58 6.52 -19.26 22.91
C ALA A 58 5.98 -19.27 21.46
N TYR A 59 5.92 -20.44 20.84
CA TYR A 59 5.42 -20.64 19.48
C TYR A 59 4.02 -21.27 19.42
N SER A 60 3.24 -21.14 20.48
CA SER A 60 1.87 -21.64 20.51
C SER A 60 0.93 -20.72 19.73
N ILE A 61 -0.12 -21.28 19.13
CA ILE A 61 -1.17 -20.50 18.46
C ILE A 61 -1.71 -19.39 19.37
N ARG A 62 -1.91 -19.65 20.67
CA ARG A 62 -2.42 -18.64 21.61
C ARG A 62 -1.50 -17.42 21.70
N THR A 63 -0.20 -17.64 21.81
CA THR A 63 0.79 -16.56 21.94
C THR A 63 0.84 -15.68 20.70
N ILE A 64 0.72 -16.28 19.51
CA ILE A 64 0.76 -15.57 18.24
C ILE A 64 -0.60 -14.96 17.90
N ALA A 65 -1.70 -15.64 18.17
CA ALA A 65 -3.04 -15.21 17.74
C ALA A 65 -3.62 -14.06 18.57
N ILE A 66 -3.33 -13.97 19.87
CA ILE A 66 -3.83 -12.89 20.73
C ILE A 66 -3.48 -11.49 20.19
N PRO A 67 -2.24 -11.19 19.78
CA PRO A 67 -1.88 -9.93 19.12
C PRO A 67 -2.76 -9.57 17.93
N PHE A 68 -3.01 -10.54 17.06
CA PHE A 68 -3.83 -10.32 15.87
C PHE A 68 -5.32 -10.17 16.22
N LEU A 69 -5.81 -10.87 17.24
CA LEU A 69 -7.15 -10.64 17.78
C LEU A 69 -7.28 -9.17 18.24
N MET A 70 -6.32 -8.67 19.03
CA MET A 70 -6.35 -7.28 19.51
C MET A 70 -6.29 -6.27 18.35
N ALA A 71 -5.40 -6.47 17.37
CA ALA A 71 -5.31 -5.63 16.20
C ALA A 71 -6.62 -5.66 15.39
N GLY A 72 -7.18 -6.85 15.17
CA GLY A 72 -8.47 -7.01 14.48
C GLY A 72 -9.62 -6.32 15.21
N LEU A 73 -9.69 -6.44 16.55
CA LEU A 73 -10.70 -5.76 17.36
C LEU A 73 -10.62 -4.24 17.27
N ILE A 74 -9.42 -3.66 17.27
CA ILE A 74 -9.23 -2.20 17.07
C ILE A 74 -9.82 -1.78 15.73
N VAL A 75 -9.50 -2.52 14.65
CA VAL A 75 -10.02 -2.23 13.30
C VAL A 75 -11.54 -2.37 13.27
N VAL A 76 -12.10 -3.41 13.90
CA VAL A 76 -13.55 -3.63 13.99
C VAL A 76 -14.23 -2.49 14.75
N ILE A 77 -13.74 -2.13 15.94
CA ILE A 77 -14.32 -1.07 16.77
C ILE A 77 -14.27 0.26 16.04
N HIS A 78 -13.12 0.62 15.45
CA HIS A 78 -12.99 1.87 14.68
C HIS A 78 -13.93 1.88 13.47
N SER A 79 -14.05 0.76 12.75
CA SER A 79 -15.01 0.62 11.65
C SER A 79 -16.46 0.83 12.10
N LEU A 80 -16.84 0.24 13.23
CA LEU A 80 -18.19 0.41 13.80
C LEU A 80 -18.46 1.86 14.19
N ILE A 81 -17.49 2.55 14.82
CA ILE A 81 -17.62 3.97 15.16
C ILE A 81 -17.82 4.81 13.88
N GLN A 82 -17.08 4.54 12.81
CA GLN A 82 -17.27 5.22 11.53
C GLN A 82 -18.64 4.90 10.89
N MET A 83 -19.15 3.69 11.05
CA MET A 83 -20.47 3.31 10.55
C MET A 83 -21.62 4.07 11.25
N THR A 84 -21.45 4.43 12.52
CA THR A 84 -22.45 5.24 13.25
C THR A 84 -22.45 6.72 12.86
N GLY A 85 -21.41 7.18 12.12
CA GLY A 85 -21.26 8.59 11.75
C GLY A 85 -20.65 9.48 12.85
N VAL A 86 -20.31 8.92 14.02
CA VAL A 86 -19.66 9.66 15.12
C VAL A 86 -18.24 10.09 14.73
N ALA A 87 -17.53 9.25 13.94
CA ALA A 87 -16.26 9.62 13.34
C ALA A 87 -16.40 9.61 11.82
N SER A 88 -16.04 10.71 11.16
CA SER A 88 -16.00 10.75 9.69
C SER A 88 -14.71 10.13 9.16
N ALA A 89 -14.79 9.38 8.07
CA ALA A 89 -13.63 9.08 7.26
C ALA A 89 -13.25 10.37 6.49
N HIS A 90 -12.12 10.98 6.83
CA HIS A 90 -11.68 12.26 6.26
C HIS A 90 -11.11 12.13 4.83
N TYR A 91 -11.76 11.35 3.95
CA TYR A 91 -11.29 11.15 2.59
C TYR A 91 -12.32 11.62 1.56
N PRO A 92 -11.88 12.34 0.51
CA PRO A 92 -12.77 12.93 -0.50
C PRO A 92 -13.55 11.90 -1.33
N ASP A 93 -13.15 10.63 -1.33
CA ASP A 93 -13.66 9.60 -2.24
C ASP A 93 -14.98 8.91 -1.81
N GLY A 94 -15.67 9.43 -0.81
CA GLY A 94 -17.00 8.92 -0.39
C GLY A 94 -16.98 7.54 0.26
N PHE A 95 -15.83 7.08 0.78
CA PHE A 95 -15.75 5.87 1.58
C PHE A 95 -16.26 6.12 3.01
N ARG A 96 -17.20 5.30 3.46
CA ARG A 96 -17.78 5.42 4.82
C ARG A 96 -16.90 4.82 5.91
N VAL A 97 -16.08 3.79 5.57
CA VAL A 97 -15.32 3.01 6.55
C VAL A 97 -13.92 2.74 6.02
N LEU A 98 -12.94 3.30 6.69
CA LEU A 98 -11.52 3.13 6.41
C LEU A 98 -10.72 2.72 7.66
N ALA A 99 -11.33 2.72 8.86
CA ALA A 99 -10.72 2.39 10.15
C ALA A 99 -9.34 3.08 10.35
N GLY A 100 -9.21 4.32 9.83
CA GLY A 100 -7.96 5.09 9.90
C GLY A 100 -6.90 4.71 8.86
N PHE A 101 -7.16 3.75 7.98
CA PHE A 101 -6.28 3.47 6.85
C PHE A 101 -6.51 4.48 5.71
N ASP A 102 -5.52 4.59 4.84
CA ASP A 102 -5.55 5.43 3.64
C ASP A 102 -6.53 4.90 2.57
N ASN A 103 -6.85 3.60 2.61
CA ASN A 103 -7.63 2.95 1.57
C ASN A 103 -8.40 1.74 2.16
N PRO A 104 -9.54 1.34 1.59
CA PRO A 104 -10.22 0.07 1.92
C PRO A 104 -9.34 -1.17 1.88
N ALA A 105 -8.24 -1.14 1.11
CA ALA A 105 -7.24 -2.20 1.09
C ALA A 105 -6.55 -2.42 2.43
N GLY A 106 -6.33 -1.36 3.22
CA GLY A 106 -5.75 -1.46 4.56
C GLY A 106 -6.66 -2.20 5.53
N VAL A 107 -7.95 -1.84 5.54
CA VAL A 107 -8.99 -2.55 6.33
C VAL A 107 -9.03 -4.03 5.93
N ALA A 108 -9.06 -4.30 4.61
CA ALA A 108 -9.08 -5.67 4.11
C ALA A 108 -7.85 -6.47 4.52
N SER A 109 -6.66 -5.85 4.44
CA SER A 109 -5.39 -6.49 4.82
C SER A 109 -5.36 -6.82 6.31
N ALA A 110 -5.74 -5.87 7.16
CA ALA A 110 -5.77 -6.07 8.60
C ALA A 110 -6.76 -7.17 9.02
N LEU A 111 -7.95 -7.18 8.43
CA LEU A 111 -8.96 -8.20 8.72
C LEU A 111 -8.59 -9.57 8.15
N ALA A 112 -8.08 -9.63 6.90
CA ALA A 112 -7.68 -10.90 6.28
C ALA A 112 -6.51 -11.58 7.01
N VAL A 113 -5.59 -10.79 7.56
CA VAL A 113 -4.48 -11.30 8.40
C VAL A 113 -4.97 -11.75 9.77
N SER A 114 -5.83 -10.97 10.42
CA SER A 114 -6.28 -11.25 11.79
C SER A 114 -7.31 -12.38 11.86
N PHE A 115 -8.17 -12.51 10.86
CA PHE A 115 -9.30 -13.42 10.86
C PHE A 115 -8.94 -14.90 11.07
N PRO A 116 -7.92 -15.50 10.39
CA PRO A 116 -7.52 -16.89 10.64
C PRO A 116 -7.11 -17.14 12.09
N PHE A 117 -6.43 -16.19 12.70
CA PHE A 117 -6.02 -16.30 14.11
C PHE A 117 -7.21 -16.22 15.07
N VAL A 118 -8.21 -15.38 14.75
CA VAL A 118 -9.45 -15.29 15.54
C VAL A 118 -10.22 -16.61 15.48
N ILE A 119 -10.35 -17.21 14.30
CA ILE A 119 -11.00 -18.51 14.14
C ILE A 119 -10.23 -19.60 14.89
N ALA A 120 -8.90 -19.62 14.81
CA ALA A 120 -8.06 -20.58 15.52
C ALA A 120 -8.18 -20.49 17.05
N LEU A 121 -8.37 -19.28 17.60
CA LEU A 121 -8.65 -19.09 19.03
C LEU A 121 -10.06 -19.53 19.39
N ALA A 122 -11.06 -19.20 18.56
CA ALA A 122 -12.45 -19.61 18.78
C ALA A 122 -12.59 -21.13 18.77
N ASP A 123 -11.89 -21.83 17.85
CA ASP A 123 -11.95 -23.29 17.75
C ASP A 123 -11.43 -24.01 19.01
N ARG A 124 -10.61 -23.35 19.82
CA ARG A 124 -10.08 -23.87 21.10
C ARG A 124 -10.99 -23.64 22.31
N LEU A 125 -12.17 -23.04 22.13
CA LEU A 125 -13.17 -22.89 23.19
C LEU A 125 -13.79 -24.25 23.53
N LYS A 126 -13.94 -24.53 24.82
CA LYS A 126 -14.44 -25.82 25.34
C LYS A 126 -15.90 -26.05 24.95
N GLU A 127 -16.74 -25.03 25.13
CA GLU A 127 -18.17 -25.12 24.91
C GLU A 127 -18.49 -24.98 23.41
N ARG A 128 -19.09 -26.02 22.82
CA ARG A 128 -19.40 -26.06 21.37
C ARG A 128 -20.25 -24.89 20.90
N TRP A 129 -21.30 -24.56 21.66
CA TRP A 129 -22.21 -23.49 21.28
C TRP A 129 -21.53 -22.11 21.31
N ILE A 130 -20.65 -21.85 22.32
CA ILE A 130 -19.86 -20.62 22.39
C ILE A 130 -18.88 -20.54 21.22
N ARG A 131 -18.21 -21.66 20.91
CA ARG A 131 -17.31 -21.77 19.77
C ARG A 131 -18.01 -21.34 18.46
N TYR A 132 -19.13 -21.97 18.12
CA TYR A 132 -19.84 -21.65 16.90
C TYR A 132 -20.46 -20.25 16.91
N ALA A 133 -20.93 -19.76 18.04
CA ALA A 133 -21.43 -18.39 18.18
C ALA A 133 -20.33 -17.35 17.92
N VAL A 134 -19.13 -17.53 18.50
CA VAL A 134 -17.99 -16.64 18.31
C VAL A 134 -17.49 -16.69 16.86
N MET A 135 -17.37 -17.88 16.28
CA MET A 135 -16.97 -18.03 14.88
C MET A 135 -17.98 -17.37 13.93
N GLY A 136 -19.28 -17.60 14.15
CA GLY A 136 -20.33 -16.96 13.36
C GLY A 136 -20.32 -15.44 13.48
N ALA A 137 -20.19 -14.91 14.69
CA ALA A 137 -20.08 -13.47 14.93
C ALA A 137 -18.84 -12.87 14.24
N ALA A 138 -17.70 -13.54 14.31
CA ALA A 138 -16.48 -13.09 13.63
C ALA A 138 -16.64 -13.08 12.10
N VAL A 139 -17.23 -14.13 11.52
CA VAL A 139 -17.51 -14.21 10.08
C VAL A 139 -18.47 -13.09 9.66
N CYS A 140 -19.61 -12.96 10.33
CA CYS A 140 -20.61 -11.94 10.00
C CYS A 140 -20.03 -10.52 10.15
N GLY A 141 -19.33 -10.24 11.24
CA GLY A 141 -18.72 -8.93 11.50
C GLY A 141 -17.68 -8.55 10.45
N VAL A 142 -16.77 -9.45 10.12
CA VAL A 142 -15.74 -9.20 9.11
C VAL A 142 -16.36 -9.01 7.72
N ILE A 143 -17.29 -9.86 7.31
CA ILE A 143 -17.96 -9.73 6.01
C ILE A 143 -18.75 -8.42 5.94
N MET A 144 -19.45 -8.02 7.00
CA MET A 144 -20.20 -6.77 7.06
C MET A 144 -19.25 -5.55 6.88
N ILE A 145 -18.13 -5.51 7.61
CA ILE A 145 -17.16 -4.40 7.49
C ILE A 145 -16.56 -4.37 6.08
N LEU A 146 -16.17 -5.51 5.51
CA LEU A 146 -15.62 -5.60 4.17
C LEU A 146 -16.64 -5.19 3.09
N ALA A 147 -17.93 -5.49 3.29
CA ALA A 147 -19.00 -5.05 2.40
C ALA A 147 -19.19 -3.54 2.46
N VAL A 148 -19.26 -2.94 3.65
CA VAL A 148 -19.41 -1.48 3.84
C VAL A 148 -18.19 -0.71 3.34
N SER A 149 -16.99 -1.22 3.57
CA SER A 149 -15.74 -0.66 3.01
C SER A 149 -15.59 -0.92 1.50
N ARG A 150 -16.53 -1.68 0.90
CA ARG A 150 -16.54 -2.06 -0.53
C ARG A 150 -15.28 -2.82 -0.98
N SER A 151 -14.68 -3.61 -0.10
CA SER A 151 -13.47 -4.38 -0.40
C SER A 151 -13.77 -5.78 -0.94
N ARG A 152 -13.86 -5.92 -2.27
CA ARG A 152 -14.06 -7.22 -2.95
C ARG A 152 -12.92 -8.20 -2.68
N ALA A 153 -11.69 -7.70 -2.75
CA ALA A 153 -10.49 -8.51 -2.50
C ALA A 153 -10.47 -9.09 -1.07
N GLY A 154 -10.88 -8.28 -0.08
CA GLY A 154 -11.01 -8.74 1.30
C GLY A 154 -12.05 -9.83 1.47
N ILE A 155 -13.24 -9.69 0.85
CA ILE A 155 -14.29 -10.72 0.90
C ILE A 155 -13.78 -12.02 0.27
N LEU A 156 -13.10 -11.96 -0.86
CA LEU A 156 -12.53 -13.14 -1.51
C LEU A 156 -11.46 -13.82 -0.62
N ALA A 157 -10.56 -13.04 -0.03
CA ALA A 157 -9.52 -13.55 0.85
C ALA A 157 -10.10 -14.26 2.09
N VAL A 158 -11.07 -13.62 2.76
CA VAL A 158 -11.76 -14.22 3.91
C VAL A 158 -12.59 -15.44 3.49
N GLY A 159 -13.22 -15.40 2.32
CA GLY A 159 -13.95 -16.55 1.76
C GLY A 159 -13.05 -17.77 1.55
N VAL A 160 -11.85 -17.57 1.04
CA VAL A 160 -10.85 -18.65 0.87
C VAL A 160 -10.40 -19.20 2.24
N VAL A 161 -10.18 -18.35 3.24
CA VAL A 161 -9.86 -18.79 4.60
C VAL A 161 -10.98 -19.66 5.18
N ILE A 162 -12.24 -19.22 5.05
CA ILE A 162 -13.40 -20.00 5.51
C ILE A 162 -13.48 -21.33 4.76
N LEU A 163 -13.26 -21.32 3.44
CA LEU A 163 -13.26 -22.53 2.62
C LEU A 163 -12.23 -23.55 3.10
N LEU A 164 -11.00 -23.10 3.34
CA LEU A 164 -9.94 -23.97 3.86
C LEU A 164 -10.28 -24.53 5.24
N TRP A 165 -10.89 -23.71 6.10
CA TRP A 165 -11.33 -24.15 7.42
C TRP A 165 -12.46 -25.19 7.35
N VAL A 166 -13.44 -25.00 6.48
CA VAL A 166 -14.51 -25.98 6.21
C VAL A 166 -13.94 -27.30 5.71
N ILE A 167 -12.98 -27.24 4.77
CA ILE A 167 -12.30 -28.44 4.24
C ILE A 167 -11.54 -29.18 5.36
N HIS A 168 -10.91 -28.47 6.27
CA HIS A 168 -10.13 -29.04 7.37
C HIS A 168 -11.02 -29.68 8.45
N THR A 169 -12.13 -29.01 8.81
CA THR A 169 -12.95 -29.37 9.97
C THR A 169 -13.93 -30.50 9.67
N ILE A 170 -14.51 -30.55 8.45
CA ILE A 170 -15.52 -31.56 8.08
C ILE A 170 -14.84 -32.88 7.70
N LYS A 171 -15.04 -33.90 8.53
CA LYS A 171 -14.42 -35.23 8.34
C LYS A 171 -15.11 -36.03 7.22
N ASP A 172 -16.44 -35.94 7.12
CA ASP A 172 -17.19 -36.64 6.06
C ASP A 172 -16.89 -36.05 4.69
N ALA A 173 -16.35 -36.87 3.77
CA ALA A 173 -15.89 -36.43 2.47
C ALA A 173 -17.01 -35.91 1.56
N LYS A 174 -18.25 -36.44 1.70
CA LYS A 174 -19.41 -36.00 0.90
C LYS A 174 -19.88 -34.64 1.38
N THR A 175 -20.12 -34.50 2.67
CA THR A 175 -20.54 -33.22 3.31
C THR A 175 -19.49 -32.15 3.07
N ARG A 176 -18.20 -32.46 3.21
CA ARG A 176 -17.10 -31.53 2.96
C ARG A 176 -17.09 -31.00 1.53
N ARG A 177 -17.26 -31.88 0.50
CA ARG A 177 -17.30 -31.44 -0.90
C ARG A 177 -18.51 -30.56 -1.19
N ILE A 178 -19.69 -30.92 -0.65
CA ILE A 178 -20.91 -30.13 -0.81
C ILE A 178 -20.75 -28.76 -0.16
N ALA A 179 -20.32 -28.68 1.10
CA ALA A 179 -20.09 -27.44 1.81
C ALA A 179 -19.07 -26.54 1.12
N ALA A 180 -17.94 -27.14 0.67
CA ALA A 180 -16.91 -26.42 -0.08
C ALA A 180 -17.45 -25.87 -1.43
N ALA A 181 -18.24 -26.65 -2.16
CA ALA A 181 -18.84 -26.22 -3.42
C ALA A 181 -19.85 -25.07 -3.21
N ILE A 182 -20.74 -25.19 -2.22
CA ILE A 182 -21.70 -24.13 -1.88
C ILE A 182 -20.96 -22.84 -1.52
N LEU A 183 -19.95 -22.92 -0.65
CA LEU A 183 -19.19 -21.74 -0.23
C LEU A 183 -18.42 -21.10 -1.40
N ALA A 184 -17.79 -21.92 -2.25
CA ALA A 184 -17.10 -21.42 -3.45
C ALA A 184 -18.07 -20.69 -4.39
N VAL A 185 -19.28 -21.24 -4.62
CA VAL A 185 -20.32 -20.61 -5.44
C VAL A 185 -20.78 -19.30 -4.81
N LEU A 186 -21.03 -19.26 -3.50
CA LEU A 186 -21.46 -18.05 -2.79
C LEU A 186 -20.39 -16.93 -2.86
N VAL A 187 -19.13 -17.26 -2.57
CA VAL A 187 -18.03 -16.30 -2.66
C VAL A 187 -17.88 -15.76 -4.08
N THR A 188 -17.94 -16.65 -5.08
CA THR A 188 -17.87 -16.27 -6.50
C THR A 188 -19.05 -15.36 -6.88
N ALA A 189 -20.27 -15.70 -6.48
CA ALA A 189 -21.46 -14.91 -6.77
C ALA A 189 -21.36 -13.50 -6.17
N VAL A 190 -20.91 -13.36 -4.92
CA VAL A 190 -20.69 -12.06 -4.27
C VAL A 190 -19.63 -11.23 -5.00
N VAL A 191 -18.50 -11.83 -5.37
CA VAL A 191 -17.43 -11.14 -6.10
C VAL A 191 -17.89 -10.69 -7.48
N VAL A 192 -18.62 -11.54 -8.20
CA VAL A 192 -19.21 -11.23 -9.51
C VAL A 192 -20.22 -10.08 -9.39
N TYR A 193 -21.16 -10.17 -8.45
CA TYR A 193 -22.14 -9.11 -8.19
C TYR A 193 -21.47 -7.76 -7.92
N MET A 194 -20.48 -7.72 -7.01
CA MET A 194 -19.73 -6.50 -6.71
C MET A 194 -18.92 -6.00 -7.90
N SER A 195 -18.51 -6.89 -8.81
CA SER A 195 -17.75 -6.53 -10.01
C SER A 195 -18.60 -5.82 -11.05
N PHE A 196 -19.85 -6.24 -11.22
CA PHE A 196 -20.80 -5.55 -12.11
C PHE A 196 -21.13 -4.12 -11.65
N HIS A 197 -21.15 -3.86 -10.34
CA HIS A 197 -21.43 -2.54 -9.78
C HIS A 197 -20.21 -1.59 -9.79
N LYS A 198 -18.99 -2.08 -10.09
CA LYS A 198 -17.75 -1.28 -10.11
C LYS A 198 -16.98 -1.42 -11.45
N ARG A 199 -17.66 -1.28 -12.58
CA ARG A 199 -17.06 -1.43 -13.92
C ARG A 199 -15.83 -0.52 -14.12
N GLY A 200 -15.89 0.76 -13.75
CA GLY A 200 -14.77 1.70 -13.88
C GLY A 200 -13.50 1.25 -13.13
N SER A 201 -13.64 0.70 -11.92
CA SER A 201 -12.50 0.17 -11.15
C SER A 201 -11.84 -1.06 -11.80
N ASN A 202 -12.62 -1.90 -12.50
CA ASN A 202 -12.07 -3.06 -13.20
C ASN A 202 -11.30 -2.63 -14.47
N SER A 203 -11.87 -1.68 -15.23
CA SER A 203 -11.22 -1.13 -16.42
C SER A 203 -9.94 -0.37 -16.08
N GLY A 204 -9.91 0.39 -14.96
CA GLY A 204 -8.69 1.04 -14.48
C GLY A 204 -7.58 0.04 -14.11
N ARG A 205 -7.94 -1.09 -13.46
CA ARG A 205 -6.97 -2.16 -13.17
C ARG A 205 -6.48 -2.85 -14.44
N ALA A 206 -7.35 -3.06 -15.44
CA ALA A 206 -6.96 -3.61 -16.71
C ALA A 206 -5.95 -2.71 -17.43
N LEU A 207 -6.15 -1.38 -17.40
CA LEU A 207 -5.17 -0.41 -17.90
C LEU A 207 -3.83 -0.57 -17.18
N ILE A 208 -3.82 -0.57 -15.83
CA ILE A 208 -2.60 -0.71 -15.04
C ILE A 208 -1.86 -1.99 -15.39
N LEU A 209 -2.56 -3.12 -15.47
CA LEU A 209 -1.95 -4.41 -15.82
C LEU A 209 -1.47 -4.46 -17.28
N GLY A 210 -2.15 -3.76 -18.20
CA GLY A 210 -1.70 -3.61 -19.60
C GLY A 210 -0.36 -2.87 -19.68
N VAL A 211 -0.22 -1.78 -18.96
CA VAL A 211 1.05 -1.03 -18.85
C VAL A 211 2.13 -1.89 -18.18
N CYS A 212 1.81 -2.60 -17.09
CA CYS A 212 2.75 -3.53 -16.44
C CYS A 212 3.22 -4.63 -17.40
N TRP A 213 2.35 -5.09 -18.28
CA TRP A 213 2.70 -6.09 -19.30
C TRP A 213 3.69 -5.55 -20.33
N ASP A 214 3.55 -4.28 -20.75
CA ASP A 214 4.52 -3.64 -21.63
C ASP A 214 5.87 -3.49 -20.91
N MET A 215 5.88 -3.00 -19.69
CA MET A 215 7.10 -2.95 -18.85
C MET A 215 7.76 -4.33 -18.69
N PHE A 216 6.97 -5.39 -18.44
CA PHE A 216 7.51 -6.74 -18.32
C PHE A 216 8.13 -7.24 -19.63
N LYS A 217 7.54 -6.95 -20.80
CA LYS A 217 8.09 -7.34 -22.10
C LYS A 217 9.46 -6.70 -22.38
N ASP A 218 9.68 -5.47 -21.92
CA ASP A 218 10.93 -4.76 -22.15
C ASP A 218 12.07 -5.25 -21.24
N ALA A 219 11.76 -5.80 -20.06
CA ALA A 219 12.75 -6.36 -19.15
C ALA A 219 12.28 -7.70 -18.55
N PRO A 220 12.11 -8.78 -19.37
CA PRO A 220 11.39 -9.99 -18.95
C PRO A 220 12.15 -10.85 -17.95
N LEU A 221 13.50 -10.82 -17.91
CA LEU A 221 14.29 -11.70 -17.06
C LEU A 221 14.57 -11.10 -15.68
N THR A 222 15.06 -9.86 -15.63
CA THR A 222 15.53 -9.21 -14.41
C THR A 222 14.62 -8.09 -13.91
N GLY A 223 13.64 -7.67 -14.73
CA GLY A 223 12.79 -6.52 -14.46
C GLY A 223 13.54 -5.18 -14.48
N HIS A 224 12.87 -4.14 -14.04
CA HIS A 224 13.36 -2.75 -14.02
C HIS A 224 14.08 -2.36 -12.70
N GLY A 225 14.35 -3.31 -11.82
CA GLY A 225 14.99 -3.09 -10.51
C GLY A 225 14.00 -2.84 -9.37
N LEU A 226 14.51 -2.75 -8.14
CA LEU A 226 13.73 -2.71 -6.89
C LEU A 226 12.61 -1.64 -6.88
N HIS A 227 12.83 -0.51 -7.51
CA HIS A 227 11.87 0.60 -7.61
C HIS A 227 11.37 0.82 -9.03
N GLY A 228 11.58 -0.14 -9.94
CA GLY A 228 11.30 0.00 -11.37
C GLY A 228 9.88 0.43 -11.70
N PHE A 229 8.87 -0.12 -11.01
CA PHE A 229 7.49 0.34 -11.20
C PHE A 229 7.33 1.84 -10.93
N ARG A 230 7.85 2.33 -9.79
CA ARG A 230 7.72 3.76 -9.40
C ARG A 230 8.49 4.69 -10.33
N SER A 231 9.67 4.26 -10.79
CA SER A 231 10.53 5.09 -11.64
C SER A 231 10.02 5.21 -13.09
N TRP A 232 9.32 4.18 -13.60
CA TRP A 232 9.02 4.11 -15.03
C TRP A 232 7.54 4.05 -15.38
N TYR A 233 6.66 3.63 -14.47
CA TYR A 233 5.26 3.35 -14.79
C TYR A 233 4.54 4.51 -15.48
N MET A 234 4.68 5.74 -14.98
CA MET A 234 3.94 6.89 -15.53
C MET A 234 4.42 7.26 -16.94
N LEU A 235 5.69 7.01 -17.26
CA LEU A 235 6.22 7.18 -18.62
C LEU A 235 5.62 6.12 -19.56
N TYR A 236 5.62 4.86 -19.13
CA TYR A 236 4.97 3.77 -19.88
C TYR A 236 3.45 3.98 -20.02
N GLN A 237 2.78 4.52 -19.00
CA GLN A 237 1.36 4.87 -19.08
C GLN A 237 1.11 5.92 -20.17
N ALA A 238 1.93 6.97 -20.23
CA ALA A 238 1.84 8.00 -21.27
C ALA A 238 1.98 7.40 -22.67
N GLU A 239 3.00 6.57 -22.88
CA GLU A 239 3.25 5.89 -24.16
C GLU A 239 2.14 4.88 -24.53
N TYR A 240 1.65 4.12 -23.54
CA TYR A 240 0.56 3.16 -23.73
C TYR A 240 -0.72 3.87 -24.19
N LEU A 241 -1.03 5.01 -23.59
CA LEU A 241 -2.22 5.80 -23.94
C LEU A 241 -2.11 6.45 -25.31
N ASP A 242 -0.93 6.90 -25.72
CA ASP A 242 -0.68 7.47 -27.06
C ASP A 242 -0.88 6.42 -28.17
N ARG A 243 -0.54 5.15 -27.91
CA ARG A 243 -0.73 4.03 -28.85
C ARG A 243 -2.17 3.52 -28.89
N CYS A 244 -2.98 3.81 -27.86
CA CYS A 244 -4.34 3.30 -27.76
C CYS A 244 -5.36 4.21 -28.44
N ALA A 245 -6.08 3.69 -29.45
CA ALA A 245 -7.20 4.39 -30.08
C ALA A 245 -8.46 4.53 -29.21
N SER A 246 -8.42 4.11 -27.95
CA SER A 246 -9.57 4.12 -27.05
C SER A 246 -9.83 5.51 -26.47
N ARG A 247 -11.07 5.99 -26.58
CA ARG A 247 -11.52 7.22 -25.91
C ARG A 247 -11.81 7.05 -24.42
N VAL A 248 -11.94 5.81 -23.93
CA VAL A 248 -12.32 5.48 -22.55
C VAL A 248 -11.11 5.35 -21.64
N LEU A 249 -10.00 4.76 -22.13
CA LEU A 249 -8.81 4.53 -21.32
C LEU A 249 -8.18 5.80 -20.74
N PRO A 250 -8.08 6.92 -21.50
CA PRO A 250 -7.57 8.18 -20.94
C PRO A 250 -8.36 8.70 -19.75
N MET A 251 -9.68 8.42 -19.68
CA MET A 251 -10.54 8.82 -18.56
C MET A 251 -10.31 7.98 -17.30
N LEU A 252 -9.63 6.84 -17.40
CA LEU A 252 -9.33 5.93 -16.30
C LEU A 252 -7.91 6.13 -15.75
N ALA A 253 -7.04 6.74 -16.55
CA ALA A 253 -5.66 7.02 -16.17
C ALA A 253 -5.58 8.03 -15.03
N ASP A 254 -4.70 7.74 -14.07
CA ASP A 254 -4.42 8.63 -12.95
C ASP A 254 -2.95 8.47 -12.53
N ASN A 255 -2.51 9.24 -11.52
CA ASN A 255 -1.17 9.18 -10.97
C ASN A 255 -1.03 7.92 -10.11
N ILE A 256 -0.36 6.89 -10.62
CA ILE A 256 -0.32 5.55 -10.03
C ILE A 256 1.08 5.24 -9.48
N THR A 257 1.15 4.87 -8.21
CA THR A 257 2.40 4.50 -7.51
C THR A 257 2.52 3.00 -7.20
N HIS A 258 1.47 2.21 -7.49
CA HIS A 258 1.43 0.77 -7.23
C HIS A 258 0.47 0.05 -8.18
N PRO A 259 0.81 -1.15 -8.71
CA PRO A 259 -0.02 -1.85 -9.71
C PRO A 259 -1.31 -2.48 -9.15
N LEU A 260 -1.62 -2.32 -7.86
CA LEU A 260 -2.75 -2.97 -7.17
C LEU A 260 -2.74 -4.51 -7.28
N ASN A 261 -1.55 -5.07 -7.50
CA ASN A 261 -1.27 -6.49 -7.63
C ASN A 261 0.21 -6.73 -7.31
N GLU A 262 0.49 -7.46 -6.22
CA GLU A 262 1.88 -7.69 -5.76
C GLU A 262 2.67 -8.58 -6.73
N TYR A 263 2.00 -9.52 -7.40
CA TYR A 263 2.67 -10.39 -8.39
C TYR A 263 3.09 -9.59 -9.62
N ALA A 264 2.25 -8.65 -10.07
CA ALA A 264 2.61 -7.73 -11.15
C ALA A 264 3.75 -6.80 -10.72
N LEU A 265 3.77 -6.35 -9.46
CA LEU A 265 4.90 -5.57 -8.93
C LEU A 265 6.20 -6.36 -8.94
N VAL A 266 6.17 -7.64 -8.54
CA VAL A 266 7.34 -8.53 -8.60
C VAL A 266 7.77 -8.76 -10.05
N ALA A 267 6.83 -8.96 -10.96
CA ALA A 267 7.13 -9.17 -12.39
C ALA A 267 7.78 -7.93 -13.02
N VAL A 268 7.28 -6.74 -12.73
CA VAL A 268 7.84 -5.48 -13.25
C VAL A 268 9.22 -5.18 -12.64
N ASN A 269 9.35 -5.35 -11.32
CA ASN A 269 10.60 -4.99 -10.63
C ASN A 269 11.71 -6.02 -10.85
N PHE A 270 11.40 -7.32 -10.87
CA PHE A 270 12.38 -8.40 -10.85
C PHE A 270 12.22 -9.40 -12.00
N GLY A 271 11.31 -9.18 -12.91
CA GLY A 271 11.07 -10.04 -14.06
C GLY A 271 10.66 -11.46 -13.68
N MET A 272 10.95 -12.39 -14.59
CA MET A 272 10.72 -13.82 -14.40
C MET A 272 11.55 -14.39 -13.25
N SER A 273 12.76 -13.88 -13.01
CA SER A 273 13.61 -14.33 -11.91
C SER A 273 12.95 -14.13 -10.55
N GLY A 274 12.33 -12.97 -10.32
CA GLY A 274 11.57 -12.69 -9.10
C GLY A 274 10.35 -13.60 -8.94
N LEU A 275 9.60 -13.84 -10.02
CA LEU A 275 8.46 -14.74 -10.00
C LEU A 275 8.86 -16.20 -9.72
N ILE A 276 9.98 -16.68 -10.28
CA ILE A 276 10.51 -18.02 -10.04
C ILE A 276 10.93 -18.18 -8.58
N ILE A 277 11.66 -17.21 -8.01
CA ILE A 277 12.07 -17.24 -6.60
C ILE A 277 10.85 -17.28 -5.68
N LEU A 278 9.84 -16.44 -5.96
CA LEU A 278 8.59 -16.43 -5.20
C LEU A 278 7.87 -17.79 -5.29
N MET A 279 7.77 -18.35 -6.51
CA MET A 279 7.14 -19.66 -6.73
C MET A 279 7.87 -20.79 -6.00
N ILE A 280 9.19 -20.80 -6.03
CA ILE A 280 10.01 -21.77 -5.28
C ILE A 280 9.72 -21.68 -3.79
N GLY A 281 9.68 -20.45 -3.22
CA GLY A 281 9.34 -20.25 -1.81
C GLY A 281 7.95 -20.79 -1.45
N VAL A 282 6.96 -20.50 -2.29
CA VAL A 282 5.58 -21.02 -2.12
C VAL A 282 5.56 -22.56 -2.19
N VAL A 283 6.20 -23.16 -3.20
CA VAL A 283 6.24 -24.62 -3.35
C VAL A 283 6.94 -25.30 -2.18
N ILE A 284 8.06 -24.76 -1.70
CA ILE A 284 8.77 -25.29 -0.53
C ILE A 284 7.86 -25.24 0.71
N THR A 285 7.16 -24.11 0.92
CA THR A 285 6.27 -23.94 2.07
C THR A 285 5.07 -24.90 2.01
N ILE A 286 4.45 -25.07 0.84
CA ILE A 286 3.36 -26.03 0.65
C ILE A 286 3.85 -27.47 0.88
N ARG A 287 5.00 -27.86 0.30
CA ARG A 287 5.56 -29.20 0.52
C ARG A 287 5.87 -29.46 1.99
N HIS A 288 6.43 -28.48 2.68
CA HIS A 288 6.71 -28.59 4.10
C HIS A 288 5.42 -28.80 4.91
N TYR A 289 4.37 -28.04 4.62
CA TYR A 289 3.06 -28.21 5.25
C TYR A 289 2.46 -29.60 4.98
N LEU A 290 2.54 -30.10 3.74
CA LEU A 290 1.99 -31.41 3.38
C LEU A 290 2.70 -32.57 4.11
N TRP A 291 3.97 -32.39 4.48
CA TRP A 291 4.73 -33.38 5.25
C TRP A 291 4.49 -33.27 6.76
N ASN A 292 4.30 -32.06 7.28
CA ASN A 292 4.19 -31.76 8.70
C ASN A 292 2.83 -31.11 8.99
N GLN A 293 1.76 -31.89 8.78
CA GLN A 293 0.39 -31.40 9.02
C GLN A 293 0.09 -31.30 10.50
N SER A 294 0.34 -30.13 11.10
CA SER A 294 -0.05 -29.78 12.46
C SER A 294 -1.13 -28.67 12.45
N GLU A 295 -1.85 -28.54 13.56
CA GLU A 295 -2.84 -27.47 13.73
C GLU A 295 -2.20 -26.08 13.56
N GLU A 296 -0.98 -25.92 14.08
CA GLU A 296 -0.20 -24.70 13.95
C GLU A 296 0.15 -24.40 12.48
N SER A 297 0.64 -25.41 11.77
CA SER A 297 1.01 -25.26 10.36
C SER A 297 -0.23 -25.00 9.48
N PHE A 298 -1.38 -25.59 9.81
CA PHE A 298 -2.65 -25.31 9.14
C PHE A 298 -3.06 -23.85 9.30
N VAL A 299 -3.02 -23.28 10.52
CA VAL A 299 -3.33 -21.87 10.77
C VAL A 299 -2.37 -20.97 9.98
N GLY A 300 -1.07 -21.26 10.01
CA GLY A 300 -0.09 -20.52 9.21
C GLY A 300 -0.41 -20.54 7.71
N MET A 301 -0.74 -21.72 7.16
CA MET A 301 -1.11 -21.85 5.74
C MET A 301 -2.39 -21.09 5.38
N THR A 302 -3.39 -21.05 6.27
CA THR A 302 -4.62 -20.28 6.01
C THR A 302 -4.36 -18.77 5.97
N VAL A 303 -3.47 -18.24 6.84
CA VAL A 303 -3.02 -16.84 6.79
C VAL A 303 -2.32 -16.56 5.46
N LEU A 304 -1.35 -17.38 5.08
CA LEU A 304 -0.60 -17.22 3.81
C LEU A 304 -1.52 -17.29 2.60
N ALA A 305 -2.49 -18.21 2.58
CA ALA A 305 -3.46 -18.32 1.50
C ALA A 305 -4.34 -17.07 1.38
N GLY A 306 -4.87 -16.56 2.50
CA GLY A 306 -5.67 -15.34 2.52
C GLY A 306 -4.89 -14.12 2.01
N ILE A 307 -3.63 -13.95 2.46
CA ILE A 307 -2.76 -12.87 1.99
C ILE A 307 -2.40 -13.07 0.50
N GLY A 308 -2.10 -14.29 0.07
CA GLY A 308 -1.79 -14.61 -1.33
C GLY A 308 -2.94 -14.23 -2.27
N VAL A 309 -4.18 -14.54 -1.89
CA VAL A 309 -5.37 -14.13 -2.66
C VAL A 309 -5.54 -12.61 -2.65
N LEU A 310 -5.35 -11.96 -1.50
CA LEU A 310 -5.47 -10.51 -1.40
C LEU A 310 -4.42 -9.80 -2.27
N SER A 311 -3.21 -10.35 -2.36
CA SER A 311 -2.09 -9.86 -3.17
C SER A 311 -2.37 -9.85 -4.68
N MET A 312 -3.32 -10.67 -5.16
CA MET A 312 -3.74 -10.65 -6.57
C MET A 312 -4.55 -9.39 -6.93
N PHE A 313 -5.16 -8.74 -5.95
CA PHE A 313 -6.11 -7.65 -6.20
C PHE A 313 -5.84 -6.39 -5.39
N SER A 314 -4.74 -6.34 -4.64
CA SER A 314 -4.40 -5.26 -3.72
C SER A 314 -2.89 -5.21 -3.45
N TYR A 315 -2.48 -4.36 -2.50
CA TYR A 315 -1.11 -4.15 -2.06
C TYR A 315 -0.95 -4.37 -0.54
N PRO A 316 -1.23 -5.59 -0.02
CA PRO A 316 -1.24 -5.86 1.41
C PRO A 316 0.13 -5.65 2.08
N PHE A 317 1.23 -5.81 1.35
CA PHE A 317 2.58 -5.61 1.87
C PHE A 317 2.95 -4.14 2.12
N ARG A 318 2.13 -3.18 1.71
CA ARG A 318 2.24 -1.78 2.12
C ARG A 318 1.97 -1.60 3.64
N TYR A 319 1.31 -2.56 4.28
CA TYR A 319 0.91 -2.49 5.68
C TYR A 319 1.78 -3.38 6.58
N PRO A 320 2.47 -2.80 7.61
CA PRO A 320 3.37 -3.55 8.50
C PRO A 320 2.70 -4.75 9.18
N LEU A 321 1.42 -4.64 9.53
CA LEU A 321 0.66 -5.74 10.14
C LEU A 321 0.62 -6.98 9.24
N THR A 322 0.54 -6.80 7.93
CA THR A 322 0.55 -7.92 6.95
C THR A 322 1.91 -8.63 6.95
N VAL A 323 2.99 -7.87 6.93
CA VAL A 323 4.35 -8.46 6.98
C VAL A 323 4.55 -9.23 8.28
N LEU A 324 4.13 -8.65 9.41
CA LEU A 324 4.14 -9.35 10.70
C LEU A 324 3.30 -10.65 10.64
N GLY A 325 2.12 -10.60 10.02
CA GLY A 325 1.26 -11.76 9.82
C GLY A 325 1.92 -12.87 8.99
N VAL A 326 2.59 -12.53 7.89
CA VAL A 326 3.34 -13.48 7.08
C VAL A 326 4.49 -14.11 7.86
N LEU A 327 5.27 -13.30 8.59
CA LEU A 327 6.35 -13.81 9.43
C LEU A 327 5.83 -14.78 10.52
N CYS A 328 4.75 -14.41 11.20
CA CYS A 328 4.12 -15.28 12.20
C CYS A 328 3.53 -16.56 11.57
N ALA A 329 2.94 -16.44 10.39
CA ALA A 329 2.42 -17.60 9.65
C ALA A 329 3.54 -18.58 9.25
N LEU A 330 4.66 -18.06 8.74
CA LEU A 330 5.83 -18.89 8.44
C LEU A 330 6.41 -19.53 9.70
N LEU A 331 6.49 -18.81 10.82
CA LEU A 331 6.92 -19.38 12.11
C LEU A 331 6.01 -20.54 12.56
N LEU A 332 4.69 -20.44 12.32
CA LEU A 332 3.75 -21.53 12.61
C LEU A 332 3.92 -22.71 11.67
N VAL A 333 4.11 -22.46 10.37
CA VAL A 333 4.33 -23.54 9.37
C VAL A 333 5.61 -24.32 9.67
N TYR A 334 6.70 -23.63 10.01
CA TYR A 334 8.01 -24.25 10.28
C TYR A 334 8.27 -24.54 11.76
N ARG A 335 7.24 -24.41 12.63
CA ARG A 335 7.38 -24.54 14.08
C ARG A 335 8.07 -25.84 14.50
N ASP A 336 7.62 -26.97 14.00
CA ASP A 336 8.15 -28.28 14.41
C ASP A 336 9.61 -28.45 13.98
N THR A 337 9.97 -27.96 12.81
CA THR A 337 11.37 -27.91 12.35
C THR A 337 12.22 -27.03 13.28
N ILE A 338 11.72 -25.88 13.67
CA ILE A 338 12.43 -24.94 14.58
C ILE A 338 12.58 -25.57 15.97
N MET A 339 11.55 -26.25 16.46
CA MET A 339 11.58 -26.91 17.78
C MET A 339 12.54 -28.10 17.82
N ASN A 340 12.73 -28.79 16.70
CA ASN A 340 13.65 -29.92 16.57
C ASN A 340 15.12 -29.50 16.39
N LEU A 341 15.41 -28.19 16.25
CA LEU A 341 16.79 -27.71 16.22
C LEU A 341 17.49 -27.96 17.57
N SER A 342 18.80 -28.23 17.53
CA SER A 342 19.59 -28.40 18.72
C SER A 342 19.51 -27.18 19.66
N VAL A 343 19.68 -27.38 20.96
CA VAL A 343 19.68 -26.30 21.96
C VAL A 343 20.71 -25.22 21.58
N ARG A 344 21.90 -25.64 21.11
CA ARG A 344 22.95 -24.72 20.68
C ARG A 344 22.51 -23.87 19.48
N THR A 345 21.89 -24.49 18.46
CA THR A 345 21.39 -23.77 17.28
C THR A 345 20.29 -22.79 17.65
N ARG A 346 19.37 -23.16 18.53
CA ARG A 346 18.30 -22.27 19.03
C ARG A 346 18.88 -21.11 19.85
N ALA A 347 19.87 -21.36 20.70
CA ALA A 347 20.54 -20.31 21.46
C ALA A 347 21.28 -19.33 20.53
N LEU A 348 22.01 -19.85 19.53
CA LEU A 348 22.69 -19.02 18.55
C LEU A 348 21.72 -18.19 17.72
N SER A 349 20.65 -18.80 17.19
CA SER A 349 19.63 -18.06 16.44
C SER A 349 18.95 -16.98 17.28
N SER A 350 18.72 -17.25 18.58
CA SER A 350 18.20 -16.26 19.52
C SER A 350 19.17 -15.09 19.73
N ALA A 351 20.45 -15.37 19.94
CA ALA A 351 21.47 -14.35 20.10
C ALA A 351 21.60 -13.46 18.84
N VAL A 352 21.62 -14.09 17.66
CA VAL A 352 21.63 -13.36 16.37
C VAL A 352 20.39 -12.48 16.22
N THR A 353 19.20 -13.00 16.57
CA THR A 353 17.96 -12.20 16.49
C THR A 353 18.00 -10.99 17.43
N VAL A 354 18.52 -11.14 18.65
CA VAL A 354 18.69 -10.02 19.58
C VAL A 354 19.70 -9.01 19.05
N MET A 355 20.86 -9.46 18.56
CA MET A 355 21.85 -8.57 17.97
C MET A 355 21.29 -7.80 16.76
N MET A 356 20.58 -8.47 15.87
CA MET A 356 19.92 -7.82 14.74
C MET A 356 18.85 -6.81 15.19
N SER A 357 18.11 -7.11 16.26
CA SER A 357 17.12 -6.19 16.80
C SER A 357 17.76 -4.96 17.44
N VAL A 358 18.86 -5.12 18.18
CA VAL A 358 19.63 -4.00 18.73
C VAL A 358 20.21 -3.14 17.59
N ALA A 359 20.86 -3.78 16.61
CA ALA A 359 21.37 -3.08 15.44
C ALA A 359 20.25 -2.35 14.68
N GLY A 360 19.10 -3.00 14.53
CA GLY A 360 17.90 -2.40 13.95
C GLY A 360 17.47 -1.14 14.68
N LEU A 361 17.41 -1.14 16.01
CA LEU A 361 17.07 0.06 16.81
C LEU A 361 18.10 1.18 16.60
N VAL A 362 19.38 0.85 16.62
CA VAL A 362 20.45 1.83 16.41
C VAL A 362 20.32 2.52 15.06
N LEU A 363 19.91 1.77 14.02
CA LEU A 363 19.69 2.32 12.67
C LEU A 363 18.35 3.05 12.54
N ILE A 364 17.25 2.49 13.09
CA ILE A 364 15.89 2.99 12.87
C ILE A 364 15.62 4.27 13.67
N ILE A 365 16.09 4.40 14.91
CA ILE A 365 15.80 5.56 15.78
C ILE A 365 16.25 6.89 15.15
N PRO A 366 17.50 7.02 14.61
CA PRO A 366 17.92 8.24 13.95
C PRO A 366 17.10 8.57 12.68
N TRP A 367 16.62 7.54 11.97
CA TRP A 367 15.73 7.71 10.83
C TRP A 367 14.35 8.20 11.25
N ALA A 368 13.77 7.61 12.31
CA ALA A 368 12.48 8.03 12.84
C ALA A 368 12.50 9.48 13.34
N ARG A 369 13.58 9.90 14.02
CA ARG A 369 13.78 11.31 14.42
C ARG A 369 13.84 12.24 13.22
N ALA A 370 14.64 11.89 12.20
CA ALA A 370 14.75 12.70 10.99
C ALA A 370 13.41 12.81 10.25
N GLN A 371 12.64 11.71 10.20
CA GLN A 371 11.31 11.69 9.60
C GLN A 371 10.32 12.59 10.36
N THR A 372 10.40 12.63 11.70
CA THR A 372 9.56 13.52 12.51
C THR A 372 9.89 14.99 12.24
N ILE A 373 11.19 15.32 12.08
CA ILE A 373 11.61 16.68 11.74
C ILE A 373 11.11 17.05 10.34
N TRP A 374 11.28 16.17 9.36
CA TRP A 374 10.75 16.39 8.00
C TRP A 374 9.23 16.60 8.01
N GLY A 375 8.47 15.76 8.72
CA GLY A 375 7.02 15.94 8.82
C GLY A 375 6.61 17.30 9.41
N ARG A 376 7.38 17.82 10.38
CA ARG A 376 7.17 19.18 10.90
C ARG A 376 7.48 20.26 9.87
N LEU A 377 8.60 20.12 9.14
CA LEU A 377 8.97 21.07 8.08
C LEU A 377 7.96 21.08 6.94
N SER A 378 7.49 19.91 6.52
CA SER A 378 6.45 19.77 5.49
C SER A 378 5.15 20.46 5.93
N TYR A 379 4.72 20.25 7.18
CA TYR A 379 3.53 20.93 7.70
C TYR A 379 3.70 22.46 7.75
N MET A 380 4.90 22.95 8.08
CA MET A 380 5.19 24.39 8.08
C MET A 380 5.17 24.96 6.66
N SER A 381 5.74 24.26 5.67
CA SER A 381 5.70 24.68 4.26
C SER A 381 4.28 24.64 3.70
N ASP A 382 3.51 23.59 3.96
CA ASP A 382 2.11 23.48 3.52
C ASP A 382 1.21 24.61 4.08
N SER A 383 1.61 25.17 5.22
CA SER A 383 0.94 26.32 5.85
C SER A 383 1.41 27.68 5.32
N GLY A 384 2.22 27.70 4.24
CA GLY A 384 2.77 28.94 3.64
C GLY A 384 4.01 29.49 4.33
N GLY A 385 4.64 28.72 5.21
CA GLY A 385 5.86 29.10 5.92
C GLY A 385 7.14 28.74 5.16
N TYR A 386 7.41 29.38 4.02
CA TYR A 386 8.63 29.17 3.23
C TYR A 386 9.80 30.05 3.71
N ASN A 387 10.06 30.04 5.00
CA ASN A 387 11.10 30.88 5.59
C ASN A 387 12.49 30.18 5.57
N LYS A 388 13.56 30.95 5.88
CA LYS A 388 14.93 30.44 5.94
C LYS A 388 15.08 29.25 6.91
N GLU A 389 14.31 29.21 7.98
CA GLU A 389 14.36 28.10 8.95
C GLU A 389 13.92 26.78 8.33
N VAL A 390 12.84 26.81 7.54
CA VAL A 390 12.35 25.63 6.79
C VAL A 390 13.38 25.20 5.76
N LEU A 391 13.92 26.12 4.98
CA LEU A 391 14.94 25.85 3.96
C LEU A 391 16.20 25.23 4.58
N GLU A 392 16.73 25.81 5.65
CA GLU A 392 17.87 25.25 6.39
C GLU A 392 17.56 23.85 6.97
N GLY A 393 16.33 23.63 7.41
CA GLY A 393 15.85 22.34 7.89
C GLY A 393 15.92 21.26 6.80
N TYR A 394 15.42 21.55 5.60
CA TYR A 394 15.54 20.66 4.44
C TYR A 394 17.00 20.42 4.05
N HIS A 395 17.81 21.47 4.01
CA HIS A 395 19.24 21.34 3.71
C HIS A 395 19.97 20.39 4.68
N LYS A 396 19.72 20.49 5.99
CA LYS A 396 20.30 19.61 7.02
C LYS A 396 19.83 18.15 6.88
N LEU A 397 18.62 17.92 6.39
CA LEU A 397 18.05 16.58 6.21
C LEU A 397 18.43 15.94 4.88
N TYR A 398 18.82 16.71 3.86
CA TYR A 398 19.12 16.21 2.52
C TYR A 398 20.11 15.03 2.48
N PRO A 399 21.25 15.02 3.20
CA PRO A 399 22.17 13.88 3.15
C PRO A 399 21.51 12.55 3.55
N LYS A 400 20.45 12.61 4.35
CA LYS A 400 19.72 11.44 4.85
C LYS A 400 18.62 10.99 3.90
N PHE A 401 17.97 11.92 3.22
CA PHE A 401 16.82 11.69 2.35
C PHE A 401 17.11 11.92 0.87
N SER A 402 18.38 11.99 0.48
CA SER A 402 18.80 12.23 -0.92
C SER A 402 18.30 11.19 -1.93
N LYS A 403 17.79 10.04 -1.47
CA LYS A 403 17.19 8.98 -2.32
C LYS A 403 15.68 8.81 -2.09
N ASP A 404 15.05 9.72 -1.38
CA ASP A 404 13.61 9.72 -1.16
C ASP A 404 12.95 10.71 -2.12
N PRO A 405 12.16 10.25 -3.12
CA PRO A 405 11.58 11.14 -4.12
C PRO A 405 10.59 12.15 -3.55
N TYR A 406 9.86 11.79 -2.50
CA TYR A 406 8.93 12.72 -1.86
C TYR A 406 9.65 13.83 -1.11
N PHE A 407 10.76 13.50 -0.44
CA PHE A 407 11.60 14.50 0.21
C PHE A 407 12.19 15.47 -0.81
N LEU A 408 12.75 14.95 -1.90
CA LEU A 408 13.36 15.75 -2.97
C LEU A 408 12.34 16.67 -3.62
N TYR A 409 11.11 16.17 -3.88
CA TYR A 409 10.02 16.99 -4.41
C TYR A 409 9.64 18.12 -3.46
N ASN A 410 9.42 17.83 -2.16
CA ASN A 410 9.09 18.85 -1.18
C ASN A 410 10.22 19.87 -1.01
N TYR A 411 11.47 19.42 -1.06
CA TYR A 411 12.63 20.31 -0.98
C TYR A 411 12.73 21.21 -2.20
N ALA A 412 12.53 20.68 -3.40
CA ALA A 412 12.48 21.46 -4.64
C ALA A 412 11.36 22.53 -4.58
N TYR A 413 10.20 22.17 -4.04
CA TYR A 413 9.10 23.12 -3.87
C TYR A 413 9.48 24.26 -2.93
N VAL A 414 10.09 23.97 -1.78
CA VAL A 414 10.54 25.00 -0.82
C VAL A 414 11.62 25.90 -1.44
N LEU A 415 12.54 25.34 -2.22
CA LEU A 415 13.56 26.11 -2.95
C LEU A 415 12.95 27.07 -3.96
N SER A 416 12.00 26.59 -4.77
CA SER A 416 11.32 27.41 -5.78
C SER A 416 10.56 28.58 -5.14
N GLU A 417 9.85 28.35 -4.03
CA GLU A 417 9.16 29.42 -3.26
C GLU A 417 10.12 30.42 -2.61
N ASN A 418 11.38 30.07 -2.43
CA ASN A 418 12.45 30.99 -1.99
C ASN A 418 13.21 31.67 -3.16
N GLY A 419 12.80 31.41 -4.42
CA GLY A 419 13.41 31.98 -5.62
C GLY A 419 14.68 31.25 -6.08
N GLU A 420 15.01 30.09 -5.50
CA GLU A 420 16.17 29.27 -5.85
C GLU A 420 15.81 28.26 -6.96
N HIS A 421 15.30 28.75 -8.09
CA HIS A 421 14.69 27.94 -9.15
C HIS A 421 15.65 26.93 -9.80
N GLN A 422 16.95 27.24 -9.93
CA GLN A 422 17.94 26.33 -10.52
C GLN A 422 18.19 25.11 -9.63
N GLU A 423 18.33 25.34 -8.31
CA GLU A 423 18.48 24.24 -7.34
C GLU A 423 17.16 23.44 -7.24
N ALA A 424 16.02 24.11 -7.30
CA ALA A 424 14.70 23.47 -7.33
C ALA A 424 14.56 22.51 -8.53
N GLU A 425 14.99 22.94 -9.73
CA GLU A 425 14.99 22.09 -10.92
C GLU A 425 15.86 20.85 -10.74
N ARG A 426 17.05 21.01 -10.18
CA ARG A 426 17.96 19.89 -9.92
C ARG A 426 17.32 18.85 -9.02
N PHE A 427 16.77 19.24 -7.86
CA PHE A 427 16.15 18.31 -6.92
C PHE A 427 14.83 17.71 -7.45
N ALA A 428 14.05 18.48 -8.18
CA ALA A 428 12.86 17.96 -8.83
C ALA A 428 13.19 16.92 -9.91
N THR A 429 14.28 17.14 -10.67
CA THR A 429 14.77 16.18 -11.67
C THR A 429 15.29 14.90 -10.99
N GLU A 430 16.03 15.02 -9.88
CA GLU A 430 16.44 13.86 -9.08
C GLU A 430 15.21 13.09 -8.55
N SER A 431 14.20 13.79 -8.05
CA SER A 431 12.92 13.21 -7.62
C SER A 431 12.23 12.46 -8.76
N PHE A 432 12.14 13.07 -9.93
CA PHE A 432 11.48 12.51 -11.11
C PHE A 432 12.18 11.23 -11.61
N ASN A 433 13.51 11.21 -11.57
CA ASN A 433 14.30 10.02 -11.94
C ASN A 433 14.08 8.85 -10.97
N LEU A 434 13.86 9.13 -9.70
CA LEU A 434 13.55 8.10 -8.69
C LEU A 434 12.09 7.64 -8.75
N MET A 435 11.19 8.56 -9.10
CA MET A 435 9.76 8.31 -9.19
C MET A 435 9.15 9.24 -10.24
N SER A 436 8.96 8.73 -11.46
CA SER A 436 8.25 9.47 -12.48
C SER A 436 6.78 9.64 -12.06
N ASN A 437 6.36 10.84 -11.77
CA ASN A 437 4.96 11.11 -11.46
C ASN A 437 4.46 12.41 -12.09
N TYR A 438 3.15 12.53 -12.16
CA TYR A 438 2.47 13.67 -12.72
C TYR A 438 2.80 14.99 -12.00
N ASP A 439 2.82 14.98 -10.67
CA ASP A 439 2.98 16.20 -9.86
C ASP A 439 4.39 16.77 -10.02
N THR A 440 5.42 15.90 -10.06
CA THR A 440 6.81 16.33 -10.30
C THR A 440 7.00 16.82 -11.74
N ALA A 441 6.37 16.18 -12.74
CA ALA A 441 6.41 16.66 -14.11
C ALA A 441 5.77 18.05 -14.26
N LEU A 442 4.62 18.26 -13.61
CA LEU A 442 3.95 19.54 -13.58
C LEU A 442 4.79 20.64 -12.90
N PHE A 443 5.40 20.31 -11.75
CA PHE A 443 6.30 21.21 -11.04
C PHE A 443 7.52 21.61 -11.90
N LEU A 444 8.13 20.66 -12.62
CA LEU A 444 9.24 20.93 -13.51
C LEU A 444 8.83 21.88 -14.65
N ALA A 445 7.60 21.72 -15.17
CA ALA A 445 7.05 22.62 -16.19
C ALA A 445 6.86 24.05 -15.63
N ASP A 446 6.25 24.18 -14.45
CA ASP A 446 6.00 25.46 -13.80
C ASP A 446 7.33 26.16 -13.46
N ASN A 447 8.30 25.45 -12.88
CA ASN A 447 9.60 25.99 -12.52
C ASN A 447 10.43 26.41 -13.75
N ALA A 448 10.43 25.63 -14.84
CA ALA A 448 11.10 25.99 -16.08
C ALA A 448 10.48 27.27 -16.71
N LYS A 449 9.15 27.41 -16.61
CA LYS A 449 8.45 28.61 -17.05
C LYS A 449 8.89 29.85 -16.25
N GLU A 450 9.00 29.74 -14.91
CA GLU A 450 9.48 30.84 -14.07
C GLU A 450 10.95 31.20 -14.37
N CYS A 451 11.78 30.21 -14.76
CA CYS A 451 13.13 30.45 -15.25
C CYS A 451 13.20 31.03 -16.67
N GLY A 452 12.09 31.15 -17.39
CA GLY A 452 12.05 31.60 -18.78
C GLY A 452 12.52 30.55 -19.80
N ILE A 453 12.68 29.28 -19.40
CA ILE A 453 13.09 28.17 -20.27
C ILE A 453 11.82 27.52 -20.89
N LEU A 454 11.20 28.25 -21.81
CA LEU A 454 9.85 27.95 -22.28
C LEU A 454 9.74 26.63 -23.05
N ASP A 455 10.80 26.21 -23.75
CA ASP A 455 10.81 24.92 -24.48
C ASP A 455 10.74 23.73 -23.53
N ILE A 456 11.50 23.78 -22.42
CA ILE A 456 11.47 22.73 -21.39
C ILE A 456 10.11 22.74 -20.68
N ALA A 457 9.56 23.91 -20.40
CA ALA A 457 8.22 24.02 -19.83
C ALA A 457 7.16 23.36 -20.73
N GLU A 458 7.25 23.59 -22.05
CA GLU A 458 6.36 22.98 -23.04
C GLU A 458 6.46 21.45 -23.04
N GLU A 459 7.68 20.90 -23.00
CA GLU A 459 7.91 19.45 -22.97
C GLU A 459 7.29 18.80 -21.71
N TYR A 460 7.54 19.35 -20.53
CA TYR A 460 7.01 18.80 -19.30
C TYR A 460 5.48 18.95 -19.15
N TYR A 461 4.88 20.07 -19.61
CA TYR A 461 3.42 20.18 -19.66
C TYR A 461 2.80 19.16 -20.62
N LYS A 462 3.40 18.94 -21.79
CA LYS A 462 2.98 17.89 -22.72
C LYS A 462 3.09 16.51 -22.10
N LEU A 463 4.21 16.21 -21.42
CA LEU A 463 4.42 14.95 -20.71
C LEU A 463 3.37 14.74 -19.61
N ALA A 464 3.14 15.72 -18.75
CA ALA A 464 2.15 15.65 -17.69
C ALA A 464 0.72 15.43 -18.25
N SER A 465 0.39 16.08 -19.39
CA SER A 465 -0.90 15.90 -20.07
C SER A 465 -1.09 14.49 -20.65
N ARG A 466 0.00 13.82 -21.08
CA ARG A 466 -0.01 12.44 -21.56
C ARG A 466 -0.04 11.43 -20.40
N MET A 467 0.67 11.71 -19.30
CA MET A 467 0.64 10.88 -18.09
C MET A 467 -0.76 10.77 -17.49
N CYS A 468 -1.45 11.91 -17.34
CA CYS A 468 -2.80 12.00 -16.77
C CYS A 468 -3.73 12.79 -17.68
N PRO A 469 -4.20 12.18 -18.80
CA PRO A 469 -5.00 12.90 -19.79
C PRO A 469 -6.31 13.48 -19.26
N VAL A 470 -6.82 12.98 -18.13
CA VAL A 470 -8.05 13.47 -17.49
C VAL A 470 -7.85 14.84 -16.82
N ARG A 471 -6.63 15.18 -16.42
CA ARG A 471 -6.32 16.43 -15.72
C ARG A 471 -6.33 17.63 -16.67
N PHE A 472 -6.81 18.79 -16.17
CA PHE A 472 -6.91 20.03 -16.95
C PHE A 472 -5.68 20.93 -16.81
N VAL A 473 -5.02 20.89 -15.66
CA VAL A 473 -3.93 21.81 -15.29
C VAL A 473 -2.79 21.84 -16.31
N PRO A 474 -2.26 20.70 -16.84
CA PRO A 474 -1.16 20.77 -17.81
C PRO A 474 -1.55 21.42 -19.14
N LEU A 475 -2.78 21.17 -19.59
CA LEU A 475 -3.28 21.81 -20.82
C LEU A 475 -3.49 23.32 -20.60
N TYR A 476 -3.93 23.71 -19.42
CA TYR A 476 -4.04 25.13 -19.08
C TYR A 476 -2.66 25.80 -18.96
N GLY A 477 -1.67 25.08 -18.41
CA GLY A 477 -0.27 25.53 -18.43
C GLY A 477 0.24 25.78 -19.85
N LEU A 478 -0.01 24.84 -20.78
CA LEU A 478 0.32 25.01 -22.20
C LEU A 478 -0.43 26.20 -22.84
N PHE A 479 -1.70 26.35 -22.54
CA PHE A 479 -2.49 27.48 -23.06
C PHE A 479 -1.89 28.83 -22.64
N CYS A 480 -1.55 28.98 -21.36
CA CYS A 480 -0.91 30.20 -20.85
C CYS A 480 0.51 30.37 -21.38
N LEU A 481 1.25 29.28 -21.59
CA LEU A 481 2.60 29.31 -22.16
C LEU A 481 2.57 29.82 -23.61
N TYR A 482 1.68 29.30 -24.45
CA TYR A 482 1.54 29.73 -25.83
C TYR A 482 1.03 31.16 -25.94
N GLU A 483 0.15 31.61 -25.04
CA GLU A 483 -0.24 33.00 -24.90
C GLU A 483 0.98 33.91 -24.65
N ASN A 484 1.83 33.56 -23.70
CA ASN A 484 3.04 34.30 -23.35
C ASN A 484 4.07 34.33 -24.49
N MET A 485 4.16 33.23 -25.28
CA MET A 485 5.04 33.13 -26.43
C MET A 485 4.46 33.82 -27.70
N GLY A 486 3.23 34.29 -27.66
CA GLY A 486 2.54 34.85 -28.84
C GLY A 486 2.15 33.83 -29.90
N ARG A 487 2.19 32.52 -29.58
CA ARG A 487 1.85 31.40 -30.48
C ARG A 487 0.33 31.21 -30.50
N LYS A 488 -0.36 32.10 -31.23
CA LYS A 488 -1.83 32.19 -31.20
C LYS A 488 -2.54 30.97 -31.76
N ASP A 489 -1.99 30.30 -32.75
CA ASP A 489 -2.62 29.14 -33.39
C ASP A 489 -2.62 27.95 -32.42
N GLU A 490 -1.48 27.67 -31.76
CA GLU A 490 -1.36 26.59 -30.77
C GLU A 490 -2.16 26.91 -29.50
N MET A 491 -2.18 28.19 -29.08
CA MET A 491 -3.03 28.62 -27.96
C MET A 491 -4.51 28.31 -28.24
N ARG A 492 -4.99 28.61 -29.48
CA ARG A 492 -6.36 28.33 -29.89
C ARG A 492 -6.63 26.82 -29.91
N GLU A 493 -5.75 26.03 -30.51
CA GLU A 493 -5.88 24.57 -30.58
C GLU A 493 -6.01 23.96 -29.16
N ILE A 494 -5.12 24.32 -28.24
CA ILE A 494 -5.16 23.83 -26.85
C ILE A 494 -6.41 24.35 -26.14
N GLY A 495 -6.82 25.59 -26.37
CA GLY A 495 -8.04 26.15 -25.78
C GLY A 495 -9.31 25.40 -26.23
N GLU A 496 -9.44 25.08 -27.52
CA GLU A 496 -10.54 24.24 -28.04
C GLU A 496 -10.50 22.82 -27.43
N LYS A 497 -9.30 22.24 -27.31
CA LYS A 497 -9.11 20.94 -26.66
C LYS A 497 -9.56 20.97 -25.20
N ILE A 498 -9.28 22.04 -24.45
CA ILE A 498 -9.73 22.23 -23.07
C ILE A 498 -11.27 22.32 -23.01
N LEU A 499 -11.90 23.14 -23.86
CA LEU A 499 -13.35 23.36 -23.85
C LEU A 499 -14.15 22.12 -24.28
N THR A 500 -13.60 21.28 -25.15
CA THR A 500 -14.25 20.04 -25.64
C THR A 500 -13.95 18.81 -24.78
N LYS A 501 -13.03 18.93 -23.81
CA LYS A 501 -12.59 17.82 -22.97
C LYS A 501 -13.68 17.40 -21.98
N PRO A 502 -13.97 16.07 -21.83
CA PRO A 502 -14.94 15.59 -20.86
C PRO A 502 -14.47 15.86 -19.41
N VAL A 503 -15.36 16.38 -18.59
CA VAL A 503 -15.09 16.67 -17.17
C VAL A 503 -15.42 15.44 -16.35
N LYS A 504 -14.40 14.82 -15.73
CA LYS A 504 -14.56 13.68 -14.80
C LYS A 504 -14.91 14.13 -13.39
N VAL A 505 -14.28 15.22 -12.92
CA VAL A 505 -14.48 15.78 -11.58
C VAL A 505 -14.79 17.27 -11.70
N HIS A 506 -15.96 17.67 -11.24
CA HIS A 506 -16.40 19.07 -11.23
C HIS A 506 -15.83 19.81 -10.01
N SER A 507 -14.56 20.25 -10.08
CA SER A 507 -13.94 21.09 -9.07
C SER A 507 -14.08 22.59 -9.39
N MET A 508 -13.79 23.44 -8.40
CA MET A 508 -13.74 24.90 -8.59
C MET A 508 -12.63 25.26 -9.59
N ASP A 509 -11.47 24.58 -9.51
CA ASP A 509 -10.32 24.83 -10.41
C ASP A 509 -10.67 24.54 -11.87
N VAL A 510 -11.34 23.40 -12.14
CA VAL A 510 -11.77 23.06 -13.50
C VAL A 510 -12.75 24.09 -14.04
N ARG A 511 -13.70 24.57 -13.23
CA ARG A 511 -14.63 25.63 -13.64
C ARG A 511 -13.89 26.94 -13.92
N HIS A 512 -12.91 27.29 -13.09
CA HIS A 512 -12.09 28.47 -13.28
C HIS A 512 -11.30 28.39 -14.60
N ILE A 513 -10.62 27.26 -14.85
CA ILE A 513 -9.87 27.01 -16.10
C ILE A 513 -10.78 27.18 -17.32
N LEU A 514 -11.93 26.52 -17.34
CA LEU A 514 -12.88 26.58 -18.46
C LEU A 514 -13.35 28.03 -18.72
N SER A 515 -13.69 28.77 -17.65
CA SER A 515 -14.10 30.17 -17.75
C SER A 515 -12.99 31.07 -18.31
N GLN A 516 -11.76 30.94 -17.81
CA GLN A 516 -10.61 31.72 -18.28
C GLN A 516 -10.29 31.47 -19.75
N VAL A 517 -10.25 30.19 -20.16
CA VAL A 517 -9.98 29.82 -21.55
C VAL A 517 -11.07 30.36 -22.48
N GLN A 518 -12.35 30.22 -22.11
CA GLN A 518 -13.46 30.73 -22.91
C GLN A 518 -13.37 32.25 -23.09
N MET A 519 -13.12 32.99 -22.00
CA MET A 519 -12.98 34.44 -22.04
C MET A 519 -11.83 34.88 -22.94
N LYS A 520 -10.65 34.28 -22.80
CA LYS A 520 -9.45 34.62 -23.57
C LYS A 520 -9.58 34.31 -25.06
N LEU A 521 -10.24 33.21 -25.43
CA LEU A 521 -10.51 32.87 -26.81
C LEU A 521 -11.50 33.84 -27.45
N LEU A 522 -12.48 34.38 -26.73
CA LEU A 522 -13.40 35.40 -27.22
C LEU A 522 -12.72 36.76 -27.43
N ILE A 523 -11.75 37.12 -26.58
CA ILE A 523 -11.00 38.40 -26.73
C ILE A 523 -10.03 38.35 -27.91
N ASN A 524 -9.50 37.15 -28.24
CA ASN A 524 -8.50 36.95 -29.30
C ASN A 524 -9.12 36.50 -30.66
N GLN A 525 -10.46 36.53 -30.80
CA GLN A 525 -11.17 36.42 -32.06
C GLN A 525 -11.22 37.78 -32.77
#